data_847c208ffa31e2b17aa86edb171788a0
#
_entry.id   847c208ffa31e2b17aa86edb171788a0
#
_cell.length_a   1.000
_cell.length_b   1.000
_cell.length_c   1.000
_cell.angle_alpha   90.00
_cell.angle_beta   90.00
_cell.angle_gamma   90.00
#
_symmetry.space_group_name_H-M   'P 1'
#
loop_
_entity.id
_entity.type
_entity.pdbx_description
1 polymer ?
#
loop_
_entity_poly.entity_id
_entity_poly.type
_entity_poly.pdbx_seq_one_letter_code
_entity_poly.pdbx_strand_id
1 'polypeptide(L)'
;MTELMNVTIQTFKTENDMELSISRWNGLKDKFMPLFKEAGLVRYSTSKVWNRDGQFQLVHVFEYRNWEAADACIPIWQQIEAKWKEKIDNVTLGYRGVLIEQHDFGAPSD
;
A
#
# COMPACT_ATOMS: atom_id res chain seq x y z
N MET A 1 -13.20 7.46 9.58
CA MET A 1 -12.31 8.59 9.81
C MET A 1 -10.88 8.11 9.89
N THR A 2 -9.97 8.77 9.19
CA THR A 2 -8.55 8.38 9.15
C THR A 2 -7.79 9.10 10.26
N GLU A 3 -7.01 8.36 11.02
CA GLU A 3 -6.13 8.93 12.03
C GLU A 3 -4.66 8.80 11.64
N LEU A 4 -4.31 7.70 10.97
CA LEU A 4 -2.95 7.44 10.53
C LEU A 4 -2.86 7.30 9.03
N MET A 5 -1.79 7.82 8.45
CA MET A 5 -1.50 7.67 7.03
C MET A 5 -0.06 7.20 6.87
N ASN A 6 0.10 6.02 6.28
CA ASN A 6 1.42 5.48 5.98
C ASN A 6 1.67 5.54 4.48
N VAL A 7 2.89 5.93 4.12
CA VAL A 7 3.31 5.99 2.72
C VAL A 7 4.51 5.08 2.55
N THR A 8 4.43 4.16 1.61
CA THR A 8 5.52 3.25 1.29
C THR A 8 5.94 3.47 -0.15
N ILE A 9 7.23 3.69 -0.36
CA ILE A 9 7.80 3.87 -1.70
C ILE A 9 8.68 2.67 -2.00
N GLN A 10 8.38 1.97 -3.10
CA GLN A 10 9.19 0.87 -3.60
C GLN A 10 9.91 1.30 -4.87
N THR A 11 11.22 1.11 -4.90
CA THR A 11 12.03 1.39 -6.09
C THR A 11 12.57 0.06 -6.61
N PHE A 12 12.25 -0.27 -7.86
CA PHE A 12 12.67 -1.50 -8.51
C PHE A 12 13.85 -1.26 -9.43
N LYS A 13 14.66 -2.29 -9.67
CA LYS A 13 15.82 -2.19 -10.58
C LYS A 13 15.39 -2.08 -12.03
N THR A 14 14.30 -2.75 -12.41
CA THR A 14 13.83 -2.78 -13.79
C THR A 14 12.33 -2.56 -13.84
N GLU A 15 11.86 -2.12 -15.00
CA GLU A 15 10.43 -1.98 -15.25
C GLU A 15 9.72 -3.33 -15.15
N ASN A 16 10.36 -4.39 -15.65
CA ASN A 16 9.79 -5.74 -15.58
C ASN A 16 9.55 -6.18 -14.13
N ASP A 17 10.49 -5.89 -13.24
CA ASP A 17 10.33 -6.23 -11.82
C ASP A 17 9.15 -5.49 -11.22
N MET A 18 9.01 -4.21 -11.55
CA MET A 18 7.87 -3.42 -11.09
C MET A 18 6.55 -3.97 -11.59
N GLU A 19 6.48 -4.29 -12.89
CA GLU A 19 5.26 -4.84 -13.50
C GLU A 19 4.92 -6.23 -12.94
N LEU A 20 5.94 -7.03 -12.65
CA LEU A 20 5.74 -8.34 -12.02
C LEU A 20 5.16 -8.18 -10.62
N SER A 21 5.64 -7.21 -9.85
CA SER A 21 5.11 -6.91 -8.51
C SER A 21 3.63 -6.51 -8.58
N ILE A 22 3.28 -5.65 -9.53
CA ILE A 22 1.89 -5.23 -9.74
C ILE A 22 1.02 -6.44 -10.08
N SER A 23 1.49 -7.30 -10.98
CA SER A 23 0.77 -8.49 -11.42
C SER A 23 0.51 -9.46 -10.27
N ARG A 24 1.54 -9.69 -9.44
CA ARG A 24 1.41 -10.56 -8.26
C ARG A 24 0.34 -10.06 -7.31
N TRP A 25 0.38 -8.75 -7.02
CA TRP A 25 -0.58 -8.15 -6.13
C TRP A 25 -2.01 -8.24 -6.70
N ASN A 26 -2.17 -7.99 -7.99
CA ASN A 26 -3.47 -8.10 -8.64
C ASN A 26 -4.06 -9.51 -8.53
N GLY A 27 -3.21 -10.53 -8.47
CA GLY A 27 -3.67 -11.91 -8.30
C GLY A 27 -4.06 -12.27 -6.86
N LEU A 28 -3.66 -11.45 -5.88
CA LEU A 28 -3.87 -11.75 -4.46
C LEU A 28 -4.83 -10.80 -3.75
N LYS A 29 -4.91 -9.56 -4.22
CA LYS A 29 -5.56 -8.49 -3.45
C LYS A 29 -7.01 -8.77 -3.06
N ASP A 30 -7.78 -9.36 -3.95
CA ASP A 30 -9.21 -9.59 -3.69
C ASP A 30 -9.45 -10.52 -2.50
N LYS A 31 -8.50 -11.40 -2.24
CA LYS A 31 -8.56 -12.30 -1.10
C LYS A 31 -8.35 -11.56 0.22
N PHE A 32 -7.53 -10.53 0.22
CA PHE A 32 -7.12 -9.84 1.44
C PHE A 32 -7.84 -8.53 1.72
N MET A 33 -8.42 -7.89 0.69
CA MET A 33 -9.11 -6.61 0.87
C MET A 33 -10.22 -6.67 1.94
N PRO A 34 -11.08 -7.70 1.99
CA PRO A 34 -12.09 -7.77 3.04
C PRO A 34 -11.50 -7.84 4.45
N LEU A 35 -10.34 -8.51 4.59
CA LEU A 35 -9.67 -8.63 5.88
C LEU A 35 -9.12 -7.27 6.35
N PHE A 36 -8.56 -6.50 5.43
CA PHE A 36 -8.08 -5.15 5.74
C PHE A 36 -9.22 -4.23 6.14
N LYS A 37 -10.33 -4.30 5.43
CA LYS A 37 -11.52 -3.50 5.74
C LYS A 37 -12.01 -3.79 7.15
N GLU A 38 -12.12 -5.05 7.51
CA GLU A 38 -12.56 -5.47 8.83
C GLU A 38 -11.59 -5.03 9.92
N ALA A 39 -10.29 -5.06 9.62
CA ALA A 39 -9.26 -4.64 10.56
C ALA A 39 -9.21 -3.13 10.78
N GLY A 40 -9.81 -2.33 9.88
CA GLY A 40 -9.89 -0.89 10.04
C GLY A 40 -9.05 -0.08 9.07
N LEU A 41 -8.58 -0.71 7.98
CA LEU A 41 -7.98 0.04 6.88
C LEU A 41 -9.09 0.82 6.18
N VAL A 42 -8.97 2.14 6.14
CA VAL A 42 -10.00 3.03 5.60
C VAL A 42 -9.84 3.19 4.08
N ARG A 43 -8.61 3.35 3.63
CA ARG A 43 -8.30 3.54 2.23
C ARG A 43 -6.91 3.01 1.92
N TYR A 44 -6.80 2.40 0.76
CA TYR A 44 -5.52 1.96 0.22
C TYR A 44 -5.45 2.36 -1.25
N SER A 45 -4.34 2.94 -1.64
CA SER A 45 -4.11 3.26 -3.04
C SER A 45 -2.66 3.00 -3.42
N THR A 46 -2.46 2.65 -4.67
CA THR A 46 -1.13 2.47 -5.24
C THR A 46 -1.05 3.28 -6.52
N SER A 47 0.03 4.02 -6.67
CA SER A 47 0.28 4.79 -7.88
C SER A 47 1.66 4.48 -8.43
N LYS A 48 1.76 4.59 -9.77
CA LYS A 48 3.02 4.47 -10.47
C LYS A 48 3.60 5.88 -10.60
N VAL A 49 4.83 6.08 -10.14
CA VAL A 49 5.46 7.40 -10.21
C VAL A 49 5.81 7.72 -11.66
N TRP A 50 5.41 8.90 -12.13
CA TRP A 50 5.62 9.29 -13.53
C TRP A 50 6.67 10.38 -13.74
N ASN A 51 7.05 11.09 -12.67
CA ASN A 51 7.93 12.28 -12.78
C ASN A 51 9.38 12.02 -12.38
N ARG A 52 9.82 10.75 -12.38
CA ARG A 52 11.20 10.37 -12.06
C ARG A 52 11.75 9.54 -13.19
N ASP A 53 12.36 10.19 -14.16
CA ASP A 53 12.94 9.52 -15.33
C ASP A 53 13.99 8.50 -14.91
N GLY A 54 13.93 7.31 -15.48
CA GLY A 54 14.87 6.24 -15.18
C GLY A 54 14.63 5.54 -13.85
N GLN A 55 13.59 5.93 -13.13
CA GLN A 55 13.20 5.28 -11.87
C GLN A 55 11.93 4.46 -12.07
N PHE A 56 11.89 3.28 -11.46
CA PHE A 56 10.71 2.40 -11.51
C PHE A 56 10.14 2.29 -10.11
N GLN A 57 9.22 3.19 -9.80
CA GLN A 57 8.73 3.35 -8.42
C GLN A 57 7.22 3.22 -8.32
N LEU A 58 6.79 2.57 -7.21
CA LEU A 58 5.40 2.53 -6.79
C LEU A 58 5.28 3.26 -5.46
N VAL A 59 4.20 4.02 -5.31
CA VAL A 59 3.86 4.68 -4.05
C VAL A 59 2.57 4.06 -3.55
N HIS A 60 2.62 3.51 -2.33
CA HIS A 60 1.46 2.93 -1.66
C HIS A 60 1.06 3.84 -0.52
N VAL A 61 -0.22 4.18 -0.45
CA VAL A 61 -0.76 5.01 0.63
C VAL A 61 -1.80 4.19 1.39
N PHE A 62 -1.61 4.09 2.70
CA PHE A 62 -2.50 3.35 3.59
C PHE A 62 -3.08 4.31 4.63
N GLU A 63 -4.39 4.38 4.71
CA GLU A 63 -5.08 5.20 5.69
C GLU A 63 -5.78 4.30 6.68
N TYR A 64 -5.39 4.40 7.96
CA TYR A 64 -5.94 3.58 9.02
C TYR A 64 -6.85 4.41 9.92
N ARG A 65 -7.90 3.77 10.42
CA ARG A 65 -8.84 4.42 11.34
C ARG A 65 -8.15 4.91 12.61
N ASN A 66 -7.26 4.09 13.17
CA ASN A 66 -6.55 4.39 14.43
C ASN A 66 -5.35 3.47 14.56
N TRP A 67 -4.63 3.59 15.67
CA TRP A 67 -3.46 2.76 15.98
C TRP A 67 -3.80 1.27 16.04
N GLU A 68 -4.94 0.93 16.63
CA GLU A 68 -5.38 -0.46 16.75
C GLU A 68 -5.59 -1.08 15.36
N ALA A 69 -6.15 -0.32 14.43
CA ALA A 69 -6.35 -0.78 13.06
C ALA A 69 -5.02 -1.03 12.36
N ALA A 70 -4.04 -0.14 12.54
CA ALA A 70 -2.72 -0.31 11.96
C ALA A 70 -2.06 -1.60 12.48
N ASP A 71 -2.14 -1.83 13.78
CA ASP A 71 -1.61 -3.06 14.38
C ASP A 71 -2.34 -4.30 13.90
N ALA A 72 -3.66 -4.23 13.76
CA ALA A 72 -4.47 -5.35 13.30
C ALA A 72 -4.17 -5.75 11.85
N CYS A 73 -3.66 -4.83 11.04
CA CYS A 73 -3.30 -5.10 9.67
C CYS A 73 -1.93 -5.77 9.52
N ILE A 74 -1.07 -5.72 10.54
CA ILE A 74 0.26 -6.32 10.47
C ILE A 74 0.21 -7.83 10.17
N PRO A 75 -0.58 -8.65 10.87
CA PRO A 75 -0.66 -10.07 10.56
C PRO A 75 -1.15 -10.35 9.14
N ILE A 76 -2.01 -9.48 8.60
CA ILE A 76 -2.53 -9.64 7.24
C ILE A 76 -1.40 -9.43 6.23
N TRP A 77 -0.58 -8.40 6.42
CA TRP A 77 0.58 -8.16 5.57
C TRP A 77 1.57 -9.32 5.64
N GLN A 78 1.76 -9.90 6.83
CA GLN A 78 2.64 -11.06 6.99
C GLN A 78 2.14 -12.26 6.22
N GLN A 79 0.82 -12.49 6.17
CA GLN A 79 0.24 -13.56 5.37
C GLN A 79 0.46 -13.35 3.87
N ILE A 80 0.37 -12.11 3.41
CA ILE A 80 0.62 -11.78 2.01
C ILE A 80 2.08 -12.07 1.66
N GLU A 81 3.00 -11.61 2.48
CA GLU A 81 4.43 -11.84 2.25
C GLU A 81 4.79 -13.33 2.23
N ALA A 82 4.13 -14.12 3.07
CA ALA A 82 4.36 -15.56 3.12
C ALA A 82 3.91 -16.29 1.84
N LYS A 83 3.06 -15.68 1.04
CA LYS A 83 2.62 -16.24 -0.24
C LYS A 83 3.68 -16.11 -1.34
N TRP A 84 4.63 -15.21 -1.16
CA TRP A 84 5.63 -14.93 -2.20
C TRP A 84 6.90 -15.72 -1.91
N LYS A 85 7.09 -16.82 -2.64
CA LYS A 85 8.25 -17.69 -2.49
C LYS A 85 9.54 -17.03 -3.02
N GLU A 86 9.41 -16.26 -4.07
CA GLU A 86 10.51 -15.50 -4.65
C GLU A 86 10.25 -14.02 -4.47
N LYS A 87 11.19 -13.33 -3.84
CA LYS A 87 11.09 -11.90 -3.65
C LYS A 87 11.59 -11.17 -4.88
N ILE A 88 10.91 -10.10 -5.24
CA ILE A 88 11.35 -9.20 -6.29
C ILE A 88 12.23 -8.14 -5.62
N ASP A 89 13.46 -8.00 -6.11
CA ASP A 89 14.40 -7.02 -5.56
C ASP A 89 13.85 -5.61 -5.68
N ASN A 90 13.81 -4.92 -4.56
CA ASN A 90 13.41 -3.52 -4.52
C ASN A 90 13.95 -2.87 -3.25
N VAL A 91 14.05 -1.55 -3.29
CA VAL A 91 14.35 -0.75 -2.10
C VAL A 91 13.02 -0.19 -1.60
N THR A 92 12.70 -0.46 -0.35
CA THR A 92 11.44 -0.03 0.25
C THR A 92 11.70 1.02 1.32
N LEU A 93 11.05 2.18 1.19
CA LEU A 93 11.07 3.23 2.20
C LEU A 93 9.67 3.40 2.74
N GLY A 94 9.53 3.33 4.05
CA GLY A 94 8.24 3.49 4.72
C GLY A 94 8.22 4.74 5.56
N TYR A 95 7.17 5.54 5.39
CA TYR A 95 6.90 6.72 6.20
C TYR A 95 5.59 6.52 6.93
N ARG A 96 5.57 6.73 8.24
CA ARG A 96 4.39 6.53 9.06
C ARG A 96 4.01 7.85 9.70
N GLY A 97 2.79 8.33 9.40
CA GLY A 97 2.36 9.64 9.83
C GLY A 97 1.07 9.60 10.62
N VAL A 98 0.97 10.55 11.56
CA VAL A 98 -0.29 10.86 12.22
C VAL A 98 -0.93 11.99 11.43
N LEU A 99 -2.16 11.80 11.03
CA LEU A 99 -2.85 12.80 10.21
C LEU A 99 -3.13 14.05 11.06
N ILE A 100 -2.70 15.20 10.56
CA ILE A 100 -2.93 16.47 11.26
C ILE A 100 -3.95 17.35 10.56
N GLU A 101 -4.21 17.08 9.29
CA GLU A 101 -5.16 17.87 8.52
C GLU A 101 -5.66 17.04 7.34
N GLN A 102 -6.96 17.12 7.07
CA GLN A 102 -7.57 16.43 5.95
C GLN A 102 -8.76 17.24 5.44
N HIS A 103 -8.82 17.42 4.15
CA HIS A 103 -9.91 18.11 3.46
C HIS A 103 -10.45 17.21 2.36
N ASP A 104 -11.76 16.99 2.37
CA ASP A 104 -12.45 16.19 1.36
C ASP A 104 -13.18 17.15 0.43
N PHE A 105 -12.75 17.22 -0.82
CA PHE A 105 -13.36 18.11 -1.82
C PHE A 105 -14.36 17.36 -2.67
N GLY A 106 -15.45 16.92 -2.04
CA GLY A 106 -16.52 16.25 -2.77
C GLY A 106 -16.07 14.94 -3.39
N ALA A 107 -15.60 14.00 -2.54
CA ALA A 107 -15.22 12.68 -3.02
C ALA A 107 -16.32 12.08 -3.87
N PRO A 108 -16.01 11.62 -5.10
CA PRO A 108 -17.02 11.02 -5.93
C PRO A 108 -17.59 9.78 -5.26
N SER A 109 -18.90 9.68 -5.30
CA SER A 109 -19.56 8.48 -4.83
C SER A 109 -19.49 7.46 -5.97
N ASP A 110 -18.51 6.65 -5.92
CA ASP A 110 -18.32 5.60 -6.93
C ASP A 110 -19.09 4.37 -6.56
#